data_a661bc5e645262d06faeb9fad9b1ac26
#
_entry.id   a661bc5e645262d06faeb9fad9b1ac26
#
_cell.length_a   1.000
_cell.length_b   1.000
_cell.length_c   1.000
_cell.angle_alpha   90.00
_cell.angle_beta   90.00
_cell.angle_gamma   90.00
#
_symmetry.space_group_name_H-M   'P 1'
#
loop_
_entity.id
_entity.type
_entity.pdbx_description
1 polymer ?
#
loop_
_entity_poly.entity_id
_entity_poly.type
_entity_poly.pdbx_seq_one_letter_code
_entity_poly.pdbx_strand_id
1 'polypeptide(L)'
;MTVEMAKGVRDFPPEDKIIRDKLVSSLKTVFESYGYSPLETPSIERLDTLTAKFAAGTESDAAKEIFKMSDQGNRELALRFDLTVPFSRFIALNPNIKIPFKRYEIGRVFRDGPIKLGRYREFWQCDVDIAGTSNMRSDAELLLLALEVFKKLELDAYLEVNNRKLLFGLMDYCNIEPEKRETVIISLDKITKYGTDVVKKELVDKFIDKHSIEKLLEVFTIKGTNDEILESLTNIVTSPIGVEGLNELKDVLGYLKFVEHGKIKLNITLARGLAYYTGTVFEGFLKESKVTSSICGGGRYDNMIQMYAENNRQYPAVGISFGLEPITDALKLINPNIKKTVTEIYIIPIQTFKESLVIATKLRESGLNVDIDLMDRGVSKNLDYANTLKMPFVVFIGEAELKEQKLKVKNMITGVEKLVTLDEVYDLVIQERK
;
A
#
# COMPACT_ATOMS: atom_id res chain seq x y z
N MET A 1 -6.72 -6.87 37.14
CA MET A 1 -6.80 -7.30 35.72
C MET A 1 -5.87 -6.36 34.94
N THR A 2 -4.80 -6.85 34.34
CA THR A 2 -3.93 -6.05 33.48
C THR A 2 -4.65 -5.93 32.13
N VAL A 3 -4.89 -4.69 31.67
CA VAL A 3 -5.50 -4.46 30.36
C VAL A 3 -4.37 -4.39 29.35
N GLU A 4 -4.33 -5.34 28.41
CA GLU A 4 -3.30 -5.45 27.38
C GLU A 4 -3.94 -5.61 26.00
N MET A 5 -3.28 -5.10 24.97
CA MET A 5 -3.67 -5.33 23.59
C MET A 5 -3.27 -6.74 23.17
N ALA A 6 -3.96 -7.31 22.18
CA ALA A 6 -3.54 -8.56 21.57
C ALA A 6 -2.13 -8.40 20.95
N LYS A 7 -1.32 -9.46 21.04
CA LYS A 7 0.07 -9.42 20.60
C LYS A 7 0.17 -9.21 19.07
N GLY A 8 0.89 -8.18 18.67
CA GLY A 8 1.14 -7.88 17.24
C GLY A 8 0.08 -7.02 16.57
N VAL A 9 -0.89 -6.51 17.32
CA VAL A 9 -1.83 -5.47 16.87
C VAL A 9 -1.52 -4.17 17.60
N ARG A 10 -2.07 -3.04 17.12
CA ARG A 10 -1.83 -1.72 17.72
C ARG A 10 -3.01 -0.77 17.52
N ASP A 11 -3.16 0.15 18.44
CA ASP A 11 -4.03 1.30 18.28
C ASP A 11 -3.36 2.36 17.40
N PHE A 12 -4.17 3.17 16.73
CA PHE A 12 -3.72 4.33 15.96
C PHE A 12 -4.33 5.59 16.62
N PRO A 13 -3.56 6.33 17.42
CA PRO A 13 -4.04 7.58 18.02
C PRO A 13 -4.36 8.61 16.90
N PRO A 14 -5.10 9.70 17.25
CA PRO A 14 -5.60 10.67 16.27
C PRO A 14 -4.53 11.17 15.28
N GLU A 15 -3.34 11.52 15.75
CA GLU A 15 -2.23 12.00 14.92
C GLU A 15 -1.80 10.98 13.86
N ASP A 16 -1.76 9.70 14.20
CA ASP A 16 -1.43 8.62 13.28
C ASP A 16 -2.58 8.35 12.32
N LYS A 17 -3.82 8.39 12.83
CA LYS A 17 -5.01 8.11 12.03
C LYS A 17 -5.26 9.19 10.98
N ILE A 18 -5.03 10.47 11.30
CA ILE A 18 -5.17 11.60 10.36
C ILE A 18 -4.25 11.40 9.14
N ILE A 19 -2.98 11.04 9.36
CA ILE A 19 -2.04 10.78 8.25
C ILE A 19 -2.52 9.61 7.39
N ARG A 20 -2.95 8.52 8.04
CA ARG A 20 -3.45 7.33 7.34
C ARG A 20 -4.69 7.63 6.50
N ASP A 21 -5.63 8.42 7.04
CA ASP A 21 -6.84 8.80 6.32
C ASP A 21 -6.53 9.70 5.12
N LYS A 22 -5.60 10.65 5.26
CA LYS A 22 -5.11 11.46 4.14
C LYS A 22 -4.45 10.59 3.06
N LEU A 23 -3.62 9.61 3.47
CA LEU A 23 -3.00 8.67 2.55
C LEU A 23 -4.05 7.83 1.82
N VAL A 24 -4.99 7.23 2.53
CA VAL A 24 -6.09 6.45 1.94
C VAL A 24 -6.90 7.28 0.96
N SER A 25 -7.24 8.53 1.31
CA SER A 25 -7.96 9.46 0.41
C SER A 25 -7.15 9.76 -0.86
N SER A 26 -5.84 9.99 -0.73
CA SER A 26 -4.96 10.24 -1.88
C SER A 26 -4.88 9.03 -2.81
N LEU A 27 -4.74 7.81 -2.24
CA LEU A 27 -4.74 6.55 -3.00
C LEU A 27 -6.05 6.37 -3.77
N LYS A 28 -7.21 6.52 -3.10
CA LYS A 28 -8.52 6.43 -3.75
C LYS A 28 -8.66 7.40 -4.92
N THR A 29 -8.26 8.65 -4.72
CA THR A 29 -8.30 9.67 -5.79
C THR A 29 -7.51 9.23 -7.02
N VAL A 30 -6.31 8.67 -6.84
CA VAL A 30 -5.51 8.17 -7.97
C VAL A 30 -6.17 6.94 -8.59
N PHE A 31 -6.60 5.95 -7.80
CA PHE A 31 -7.22 4.73 -8.32
C PHE A 31 -8.47 5.03 -9.14
N GLU A 32 -9.34 5.90 -8.64
CA GLU A 32 -10.57 6.31 -9.33
C GLU A 32 -10.28 7.13 -10.59
N SER A 33 -9.20 7.94 -10.63
CA SER A 33 -8.78 8.67 -11.84
C SER A 33 -8.33 7.74 -12.97
N TYR A 34 -7.88 6.52 -12.64
CA TYR A 34 -7.57 5.45 -13.59
C TYR A 34 -8.77 4.55 -13.92
N GLY A 35 -9.96 4.85 -13.37
CA GLY A 35 -11.20 4.11 -13.62
C GLY A 35 -11.32 2.79 -12.83
N TYR A 36 -10.61 2.66 -11.71
CA TYR A 36 -10.81 1.53 -10.81
C TYR A 36 -11.99 1.78 -9.89
N SER A 37 -12.86 0.78 -9.76
CA SER A 37 -14.04 0.84 -8.92
C SER A 37 -13.77 0.24 -7.54
N PRO A 38 -14.38 0.78 -6.46
CA PRO A 38 -14.24 0.21 -5.14
C PRO A 38 -14.89 -1.17 -5.05
N LEU A 39 -14.22 -2.09 -4.38
CA LEU A 39 -14.74 -3.39 -3.98
C LEU A 39 -14.45 -3.58 -2.49
N GLU A 40 -15.35 -4.25 -1.78
CA GLU A 40 -15.13 -4.68 -0.41
C GLU A 40 -15.48 -6.16 -0.29
N THR A 41 -14.56 -6.95 0.27
CA THR A 41 -14.75 -8.37 0.52
C THR A 41 -14.74 -8.66 2.03
N PRO A 42 -15.36 -9.74 2.50
CA PRO A 42 -15.38 -10.09 3.92
C PRO A 42 -13.98 -10.28 4.50
N SER A 43 -13.79 -9.90 5.77
CA SER A 43 -12.56 -10.20 6.51
C SER A 43 -12.47 -11.66 6.96
N ILE A 44 -13.61 -12.34 7.04
CA ILE A 44 -13.71 -13.77 7.41
C ILE A 44 -14.02 -14.54 6.13
N GLU A 45 -13.18 -15.52 5.85
CA GLU A 45 -13.31 -16.44 4.71
C GLU A 45 -13.36 -17.89 5.21
N ARG A 46 -13.80 -18.81 4.35
CA ARG A 46 -13.63 -20.23 4.61
C ARG A 46 -12.14 -20.61 4.58
N LEU A 47 -11.72 -21.47 5.48
CA LEU A 47 -10.32 -21.88 5.55
C LEU A 47 -9.85 -22.56 4.26
N ASP A 48 -10.70 -23.42 3.66
CA ASP A 48 -10.40 -24.08 2.39
C ASP A 48 -10.20 -23.08 1.23
N THR A 49 -10.98 -21.99 1.19
CA THR A 49 -10.80 -20.92 0.21
C THR A 49 -9.43 -20.25 0.36
N LEU A 50 -9.00 -19.92 1.57
CA LEU A 50 -7.71 -19.27 1.78
C LEU A 50 -6.52 -20.21 1.55
N THR A 51 -6.69 -21.52 1.80
CA THR A 51 -5.63 -22.51 1.65
C THR A 51 -5.52 -23.09 0.25
N ALA A 52 -6.52 -22.95 -0.60
CA ALA A 52 -6.55 -23.51 -1.96
C ALA A 52 -5.29 -23.13 -2.79
N LYS A 53 -4.79 -21.90 -2.66
CA LYS A 53 -3.57 -21.44 -3.35
C LYS A 53 -2.29 -22.12 -2.89
N PHE A 54 -2.30 -22.77 -1.71
CA PHE A 54 -1.15 -23.49 -1.16
C PHE A 54 -1.23 -25.00 -1.41
N ALA A 55 -2.37 -25.51 -1.91
CA ALA A 55 -2.60 -26.94 -2.14
C ALA A 55 -1.71 -27.52 -3.26
N ALA A 56 -1.03 -26.69 -4.05
CA ALA A 56 -0.13 -27.12 -5.13
C ALA A 56 1.27 -27.59 -4.64
N GLY A 57 1.37 -28.14 -3.41
CA GLY A 57 2.56 -28.89 -2.96
C GLY A 57 3.69 -28.06 -2.34
N THR A 58 3.52 -26.75 -2.14
CA THR A 58 4.48 -25.96 -1.37
C THR A 58 3.92 -25.69 0.03
N GLU A 59 4.50 -26.29 1.07
CA GLU A 59 4.38 -25.81 2.44
C GLU A 59 4.96 -24.39 2.50
N SER A 60 4.16 -23.39 2.12
CA SER A 60 4.59 -22.00 2.28
C SER A 60 4.43 -21.61 3.74
N ASP A 61 5.42 -20.91 4.29
CA ASP A 61 5.31 -20.33 5.64
C ASP A 61 4.05 -19.48 5.79
N ALA A 62 3.54 -18.91 4.69
CA ALA A 62 2.29 -18.18 4.63
C ALA A 62 1.06 -19.00 5.06
N ALA A 63 0.99 -20.29 4.74
CA ALA A 63 -0.12 -21.15 5.18
C ALA A 63 -0.12 -21.36 6.71
N LYS A 64 1.07 -21.31 7.34
CA LYS A 64 1.24 -21.42 8.80
C LYS A 64 0.85 -20.15 9.54
N GLU A 65 0.86 -19.00 8.83
CA GLU A 65 0.54 -17.68 9.39
C GLU A 65 -0.96 -17.31 9.27
N ILE A 66 -1.85 -18.23 8.90
CA ILE A 66 -3.29 -17.97 8.81
C ILE A 66 -3.93 -18.05 10.22
N PHE A 67 -4.64 -16.99 10.62
CA PHE A 67 -5.50 -17.01 11.80
C PHE A 67 -6.74 -17.88 11.54
N LYS A 68 -6.79 -19.04 12.19
CA LYS A 68 -7.89 -20.03 12.06
C LYS A 68 -8.90 -19.85 13.18
N MET A 69 -10.17 -20.06 12.87
CA MET A 69 -11.28 -20.02 13.82
C MET A 69 -12.39 -20.99 13.40
N SER A 70 -13.38 -21.20 14.27
CA SER A 70 -14.61 -21.87 13.94
C SER A 70 -15.80 -21.05 14.39
N ASP A 71 -16.91 -21.15 13.69
CA ASP A 71 -18.17 -20.56 14.11
C ASP A 71 -18.99 -21.52 14.97
N GLN A 72 -20.19 -21.07 15.41
CA GLN A 72 -21.10 -21.89 16.23
C GLN A 72 -21.59 -23.16 15.51
N GLY A 73 -21.53 -23.21 14.19
CA GLY A 73 -21.85 -24.36 13.35
C GLY A 73 -20.66 -25.27 13.10
N ASN A 74 -19.53 -25.09 13.79
CA ASN A 74 -18.28 -25.83 13.62
C ASN A 74 -17.72 -25.77 12.19
N ARG A 75 -18.00 -24.69 11.43
CA ARG A 75 -17.41 -24.46 10.12
C ARG A 75 -16.01 -23.91 10.30
N GLU A 76 -15.03 -24.43 9.54
CA GLU A 76 -13.67 -23.94 9.57
C GLU A 76 -13.57 -22.63 8.79
N LEU A 77 -13.24 -21.56 9.51
CA LEU A 77 -13.10 -20.20 9.02
C LEU A 77 -11.69 -19.69 9.30
N ALA A 78 -11.34 -18.59 8.66
CA ALA A 78 -10.09 -17.89 8.93
C ALA A 78 -10.20 -16.41 8.61
N LEU A 79 -9.30 -15.60 9.18
CA LEU A 79 -9.14 -14.21 8.77
C LEU A 79 -8.36 -14.14 7.45
N ARG A 80 -8.78 -13.26 6.54
CA ARG A 80 -8.13 -13.09 5.24
C ARG A 80 -6.65 -12.69 5.40
N PHE A 81 -5.80 -13.42 4.71
CA PHE A 81 -4.36 -13.23 4.74
C PHE A 81 -3.88 -12.11 3.80
N ASP A 82 -4.63 -11.89 2.71
CA ASP A 82 -4.47 -10.86 1.68
C ASP A 82 -5.84 -10.48 1.11
N LEU A 83 -5.86 -9.53 0.17
CA LEU A 83 -7.07 -9.13 -0.56
C LEU A 83 -7.19 -9.82 -1.93
N THR A 84 -6.16 -10.54 -2.38
CA THR A 84 -6.09 -11.19 -3.69
C THR A 84 -6.93 -12.46 -3.75
N VAL A 85 -6.91 -13.29 -2.69
CA VAL A 85 -7.73 -14.51 -2.60
C VAL A 85 -9.22 -14.19 -2.55
N PRO A 86 -9.69 -13.30 -1.66
CA PRO A 86 -11.09 -12.86 -1.66
C PRO A 86 -11.55 -12.28 -3.01
N PHE A 87 -10.68 -11.49 -3.67
CA PHE A 87 -10.95 -10.98 -5.01
C PHE A 87 -11.09 -12.11 -6.04
N SER A 88 -10.17 -13.08 -6.03
CA SER A 88 -10.21 -14.23 -6.96
C SER A 88 -11.49 -15.04 -6.79
N ARG A 89 -11.90 -15.30 -5.54
CA ARG A 89 -13.19 -15.93 -5.22
C ARG A 89 -14.37 -15.08 -5.71
N PHE A 90 -14.30 -13.74 -5.54
CA PHE A 90 -15.37 -12.84 -6.00
C PHE A 90 -15.57 -12.94 -7.50
N ILE A 91 -14.51 -12.90 -8.31
CA ILE A 91 -14.59 -13.04 -9.77
C ILE A 91 -15.14 -14.42 -10.14
N ALA A 92 -14.66 -15.48 -9.50
CA ALA A 92 -15.10 -16.85 -9.77
C ALA A 92 -16.61 -17.05 -9.52
N LEU A 93 -17.16 -16.45 -8.46
CA LEU A 93 -18.57 -16.49 -8.12
C LEU A 93 -19.46 -15.58 -8.99
N ASN A 94 -18.85 -14.68 -9.78
CA ASN A 94 -19.57 -13.73 -10.63
C ASN A 94 -19.18 -13.86 -12.12
N PRO A 95 -19.44 -15.02 -12.79
CA PRO A 95 -18.94 -15.30 -14.13
C PRO A 95 -19.46 -14.35 -15.21
N ASN A 96 -20.53 -13.60 -14.94
CA ASN A 96 -21.15 -12.64 -15.86
C ASN A 96 -20.56 -11.23 -15.74
N ILE A 97 -19.60 -11.02 -14.85
CA ILE A 97 -18.95 -9.73 -14.68
C ILE A 97 -18.27 -9.28 -16.00
N LYS A 98 -18.38 -7.98 -16.30
CA LYS A 98 -17.75 -7.43 -17.50
C LYS A 98 -16.24 -7.37 -17.31
N ILE A 99 -15.49 -7.82 -18.30
CA ILE A 99 -14.03 -7.81 -18.33
C ILE A 99 -13.51 -6.85 -19.42
N PRO A 100 -12.33 -6.24 -19.24
CA PRO A 100 -11.50 -6.32 -18.04
C PRO A 100 -12.22 -5.70 -16.83
N PHE A 101 -12.15 -6.37 -15.68
CA PHE A 101 -12.69 -5.86 -14.44
C PHE A 101 -11.58 -5.19 -13.63
N LYS A 102 -11.73 -3.90 -13.38
CA LYS A 102 -10.78 -3.05 -12.66
C LYS A 102 -11.34 -2.71 -11.30
N ARG A 103 -10.67 -3.14 -10.23
CA ARG A 103 -11.09 -2.84 -8.86
C ARG A 103 -9.96 -2.28 -8.02
N TYR A 104 -10.29 -1.54 -6.97
CA TYR A 104 -9.43 -1.38 -5.82
C TYR A 104 -10.13 -1.85 -4.54
N GLU A 105 -9.35 -2.31 -3.58
CA GLU A 105 -9.81 -2.60 -2.23
C GLU A 105 -8.77 -2.14 -1.21
N ILE A 106 -9.22 -1.41 -0.18
CA ILE A 106 -8.39 -0.93 0.92
C ILE A 106 -8.94 -1.53 2.20
N GLY A 107 -8.21 -2.46 2.79
CA GLY A 107 -8.71 -3.22 3.90
C GLY A 107 -7.64 -3.84 4.80
N ARG A 108 -8.09 -4.30 5.96
CA ARG A 108 -7.24 -5.02 6.91
C ARG A 108 -7.01 -6.43 6.45
N VAL A 109 -5.78 -6.90 6.64
CA VAL A 109 -5.37 -8.29 6.46
C VAL A 109 -4.63 -8.78 7.70
N PHE A 110 -4.59 -10.10 7.90
CA PHE A 110 -4.18 -10.69 9.16
C PHE A 110 -3.17 -11.82 8.93
N ARG A 111 -2.05 -11.78 9.67
CA ARG A 111 -0.98 -12.79 9.56
C ARG A 111 -0.44 -13.14 10.93
N ASP A 112 -0.65 -14.37 11.39
CA ASP A 112 -0.13 -14.88 12.66
C ASP A 112 1.37 -15.25 12.56
N GLY A 113 2.13 -14.30 12.06
CA GLY A 113 3.58 -14.46 11.88
C GLY A 113 4.40 -13.80 12.99
N PRO A 114 5.73 -13.94 12.92
CA PRO A 114 6.65 -13.31 13.86
C PRO A 114 6.59 -11.78 13.73
N ILE A 115 6.51 -11.11 14.89
CA ILE A 115 6.44 -9.65 15.00
C ILE A 115 7.85 -9.09 14.86
N LYS A 116 8.01 -8.11 13.96
CA LYS A 116 9.25 -7.32 13.77
C LYS A 116 8.88 -5.86 13.50
N LEU A 117 9.83 -4.96 13.56
CA LEU A 117 9.63 -3.57 13.15
C LEU A 117 9.06 -3.53 11.71
N GLY A 118 7.91 -2.87 11.53
CA GLY A 118 7.20 -2.82 10.25
C GLY A 118 6.41 -4.09 9.88
N ARG A 119 6.43 -5.17 10.70
CA ARG A 119 5.64 -6.39 10.47
C ARG A 119 4.71 -6.65 11.65
N TYR A 120 3.44 -6.42 11.42
CA TYR A 120 2.35 -6.58 12.38
C TYR A 120 1.47 -7.77 12.00
N ARG A 121 0.66 -8.23 12.95
CA ARG A 121 -0.31 -9.31 12.70
C ARG A 121 -1.62 -8.81 12.10
N GLU A 122 -1.92 -7.53 12.28
CA GLU A 122 -2.99 -6.80 11.61
C GLU A 122 -2.39 -5.58 10.92
N PHE A 123 -2.60 -5.44 9.62
CA PHE A 123 -2.13 -4.32 8.81
C PHE A 123 -3.03 -4.07 7.61
N TRP A 124 -2.84 -2.96 6.91
CA TRP A 124 -3.66 -2.60 5.77
C TRP A 124 -2.95 -2.86 4.46
N GLN A 125 -3.69 -3.44 3.52
CA GLN A 125 -3.33 -3.48 2.11
C GLN A 125 -4.22 -2.52 1.32
N CYS A 126 -3.65 -1.90 0.30
CA CYS A 126 -4.34 -1.05 -0.65
C CYS A 126 -4.08 -1.64 -2.03
N ASP A 127 -4.94 -2.56 -2.42
CA ASP A 127 -4.78 -3.38 -3.62
C ASP A 127 -5.54 -2.78 -4.81
N VAL A 128 -4.92 -2.85 -5.97
CA VAL A 128 -5.49 -2.47 -7.26
C VAL A 128 -5.26 -3.62 -8.22
N ASP A 129 -6.33 -4.12 -8.85
CA ASP A 129 -6.25 -5.29 -9.73
C ASP A 129 -7.07 -5.11 -11.00
N ILE A 130 -6.61 -5.79 -12.05
CA ILE A 130 -7.27 -5.95 -13.34
C ILE A 130 -7.43 -7.43 -13.60
N ALA A 131 -8.66 -7.92 -13.78
CA ALA A 131 -8.94 -9.30 -14.14
C ALA A 131 -9.57 -9.41 -15.53
N GLY A 132 -9.21 -10.47 -16.26
CA GLY A 132 -9.83 -10.81 -17.54
C GLY A 132 -9.06 -10.33 -18.77
N THR A 133 -7.78 -10.00 -18.64
CA THR A 133 -6.91 -9.68 -19.78
C THR A 133 -5.49 -10.20 -19.58
N SER A 134 -4.94 -10.84 -20.61
CA SER A 134 -3.53 -11.25 -20.70
C SER A 134 -2.63 -10.22 -21.37
N ASN A 135 -3.19 -9.06 -21.80
CA ASN A 135 -2.43 -8.06 -22.54
C ASN A 135 -1.52 -7.25 -21.61
N MET A 136 -0.25 -7.09 -22.00
CA MET A 136 0.76 -6.35 -21.23
C MET A 136 0.45 -4.86 -21.02
N ARG A 137 -0.57 -4.32 -21.70
CA ARG A 137 -1.10 -2.96 -21.45
C ARG A 137 -1.61 -2.82 -20.02
N SER A 138 -2.18 -3.88 -19.45
CA SER A 138 -2.65 -3.88 -18.05
C SER A 138 -1.50 -3.76 -17.05
N ASP A 139 -0.38 -4.42 -17.34
CA ASP A 139 0.83 -4.34 -16.51
C ASP A 139 1.45 -2.95 -16.59
N ALA A 140 1.55 -2.39 -17.80
CA ALA A 140 2.02 -1.02 -18.00
C ALA A 140 1.13 0.03 -17.31
N GLU A 141 -0.20 -0.14 -17.35
CA GLU A 141 -1.13 0.76 -16.66
C GLU A 141 -0.92 0.76 -15.13
N LEU A 142 -0.70 -0.41 -14.51
CA LEU A 142 -0.44 -0.49 -13.07
C LEU A 142 0.89 0.17 -12.68
N LEU A 143 1.92 0.06 -13.52
CA LEU A 143 3.19 0.76 -13.29
C LEU A 143 3.01 2.29 -13.37
N LEU A 144 2.24 2.79 -14.34
CA LEU A 144 1.91 4.21 -14.43
C LEU A 144 1.09 4.69 -13.24
N LEU A 145 0.08 3.91 -12.82
CA LEU A 145 -0.71 4.20 -11.63
C LEU A 145 0.18 4.32 -10.38
N ALA A 146 1.16 3.41 -10.23
CA ALA A 146 2.08 3.46 -9.11
C ALA A 146 2.95 4.72 -9.11
N LEU A 147 3.45 5.14 -10.28
CA LEU A 147 4.20 6.40 -10.41
C LEU A 147 3.33 7.62 -10.10
N GLU A 148 2.06 7.61 -10.50
CA GLU A 148 1.13 8.71 -10.17
C GLU A 148 0.82 8.75 -8.66
N VAL A 149 0.71 7.58 -7.99
CA VAL A 149 0.62 7.52 -6.52
C VAL A 149 1.85 8.16 -5.88
N PHE A 150 3.06 7.82 -6.33
CA PHE A 150 4.30 8.39 -5.79
C PHE A 150 4.33 9.92 -5.96
N LYS A 151 3.96 10.40 -7.14
CA LYS A 151 3.86 11.83 -7.43
C LYS A 151 2.81 12.52 -6.56
N LYS A 152 1.61 11.94 -6.41
CA LYS A 152 0.52 12.48 -5.58
C LYS A 152 0.91 12.59 -4.11
N LEU A 153 1.75 11.67 -3.63
CA LEU A 153 2.24 11.62 -2.26
C LEU A 153 3.58 12.35 -2.07
N GLU A 154 4.12 12.98 -3.14
CA GLU A 154 5.42 13.68 -3.14
C GLU A 154 6.58 12.77 -2.68
N LEU A 155 6.52 11.49 -3.08
CA LEU A 155 7.55 10.50 -2.76
C LEU A 155 8.57 10.41 -3.89
N ASP A 156 9.86 10.62 -3.59
CA ASP A 156 10.91 10.28 -4.57
C ASP A 156 11.15 8.77 -4.55
N ALA A 157 10.47 8.10 -5.47
CA ALA A 157 10.43 6.66 -5.56
C ALA A 157 10.61 6.19 -7.01
N TYR A 158 10.93 4.91 -7.15
CA TYR A 158 11.09 4.22 -8.43
C TYR A 158 10.51 2.82 -8.34
N LEU A 159 10.26 2.22 -9.50
CA LEU A 159 9.79 0.84 -9.63
C LEU A 159 10.91 -0.04 -10.18
N GLU A 160 11.02 -1.23 -9.65
CA GLU A 160 11.76 -2.33 -10.25
C GLU A 160 10.78 -3.30 -10.88
N VAL A 161 11.10 -3.81 -12.05
CA VAL A 161 10.27 -4.74 -12.82
C VAL A 161 11.10 -5.92 -13.31
N ASN A 162 10.49 -7.10 -13.32
CA ASN A 162 11.02 -8.33 -13.89
C ASN A 162 9.86 -9.19 -14.42
N ASN A 163 10.19 -10.38 -14.92
CA ASN A 163 9.20 -11.35 -15.40
C ASN A 163 9.58 -12.77 -14.95
N ARG A 164 8.62 -13.51 -14.40
CA ARG A 164 8.84 -14.86 -13.88
C ARG A 164 9.21 -15.85 -14.97
N LYS A 165 8.61 -15.73 -16.16
CA LYS A 165 8.95 -16.57 -17.34
C LYS A 165 10.39 -16.32 -17.79
N LEU A 166 10.83 -15.04 -17.75
CA LEU A 166 12.23 -14.70 -18.01
C LEU A 166 13.17 -15.37 -17.01
N LEU A 167 12.84 -15.31 -15.70
CA LEU A 167 13.63 -16.00 -14.66
C LEU A 167 13.72 -17.52 -14.94
N PHE A 168 12.64 -18.16 -15.37
CA PHE A 168 12.67 -19.57 -15.76
C PHE A 168 13.59 -19.78 -16.97
N GLY A 169 13.54 -18.89 -17.96
CA GLY A 169 14.45 -18.96 -19.12
C GLY A 169 15.92 -18.79 -18.75
N LEU A 170 16.23 -17.93 -17.77
CA LEU A 170 17.59 -17.79 -17.24
C LEU A 170 18.04 -19.04 -16.48
N MET A 171 17.13 -19.69 -15.77
CA MET A 171 17.40 -20.96 -15.10
C MET A 171 17.65 -22.09 -16.12
N ASP A 172 16.90 -22.13 -17.23
CA ASP A 172 17.15 -23.07 -18.33
C ASP A 172 18.55 -22.86 -18.93
N TYR A 173 18.93 -21.60 -19.20
CA TYR A 173 20.28 -21.26 -19.66
C TYR A 173 21.36 -21.72 -18.68
N CYS A 174 21.07 -21.69 -17.37
CA CYS A 174 21.99 -22.14 -16.32
C CYS A 174 21.89 -23.66 -16.02
N ASN A 175 21.13 -24.43 -16.79
CA ASN A 175 20.89 -25.88 -16.60
C ASN A 175 20.28 -26.21 -15.22
N ILE A 176 19.39 -25.35 -14.71
CA ILE A 176 18.61 -25.61 -13.50
C ILE A 176 17.33 -26.37 -13.87
N GLU A 177 17.13 -27.54 -13.24
CA GLU A 177 15.99 -28.41 -13.50
C GLU A 177 14.64 -27.72 -13.23
N PRO A 178 13.60 -27.94 -14.06
CA PRO A 178 12.29 -27.30 -13.89
C PRO A 178 11.69 -27.47 -12.50
N GLU A 179 11.86 -28.62 -11.87
CA GLU A 179 11.32 -28.95 -10.55
C GLU A 179 11.96 -28.12 -9.43
N LYS A 180 13.15 -27.58 -9.66
CA LYS A 180 13.90 -26.75 -8.69
C LYS A 180 13.66 -25.25 -8.85
N ARG A 181 13.00 -24.80 -9.93
CA ARG A 181 12.82 -23.38 -10.25
C ARG A 181 12.16 -22.60 -9.12
N GLU A 182 11.08 -23.13 -8.54
CA GLU A 182 10.39 -22.47 -7.43
C GLU A 182 11.29 -22.32 -6.19
N THR A 183 12.05 -23.34 -5.88
CA THR A 183 13.03 -23.32 -4.80
C THR A 183 14.09 -22.25 -5.00
N VAL A 184 14.57 -22.09 -6.23
CA VAL A 184 15.54 -21.06 -6.60
C VAL A 184 14.91 -19.66 -6.47
N ILE A 185 13.70 -19.44 -6.96
CA ILE A 185 12.99 -18.16 -6.83
C ILE A 185 12.82 -17.74 -5.36
N ILE A 186 12.39 -18.66 -4.49
CA ILE A 186 12.23 -18.38 -3.06
C ILE A 186 13.57 -17.99 -2.42
N SER A 187 14.67 -18.58 -2.87
CA SER A 187 16.00 -18.22 -2.37
C SER A 187 16.47 -16.88 -2.94
N LEU A 188 16.21 -16.61 -4.23
CA LEU A 188 16.56 -15.34 -4.89
C LEU A 188 15.83 -14.14 -4.28
N ASP A 189 14.58 -14.28 -3.87
CA ASP A 189 13.80 -13.23 -3.17
C ASP A 189 14.52 -12.69 -1.92
N LYS A 190 15.46 -13.47 -1.39
CA LYS A 190 16.27 -13.11 -0.22
C LYS A 190 17.55 -12.35 -0.57
N ILE A 191 17.95 -12.27 -1.84
CA ILE A 191 19.26 -11.78 -2.26
C ILE A 191 19.47 -10.30 -1.86
N THR A 192 18.45 -9.47 -2.06
CA THR A 192 18.49 -8.04 -1.71
C THR A 192 18.62 -7.82 -0.20
N LYS A 193 18.12 -8.77 0.62
CA LYS A 193 18.03 -8.63 2.07
C LYS A 193 19.24 -9.23 2.81
N TYR A 194 19.75 -10.37 2.32
CA TYR A 194 20.77 -11.14 3.02
C TYR A 194 22.10 -11.24 2.23
N GLY A 195 22.12 -10.75 0.99
CA GLY A 195 23.28 -10.77 0.11
C GLY A 195 23.48 -12.08 -0.64
N THR A 196 24.35 -12.03 -1.64
CA THR A 196 24.62 -13.12 -2.60
C THR A 196 25.19 -14.37 -1.94
N ASP A 197 26.11 -14.20 -0.96
CA ASP A 197 26.79 -15.35 -0.32
C ASP A 197 25.84 -16.22 0.48
N VAL A 198 24.88 -15.60 1.19
CA VAL A 198 23.85 -16.34 1.95
C VAL A 198 22.94 -17.12 1.02
N VAL A 199 22.53 -16.50 -0.10
CA VAL A 199 21.68 -17.16 -1.11
C VAL A 199 22.45 -18.29 -1.81
N LYS A 200 23.73 -18.06 -2.17
CA LYS A 200 24.59 -19.11 -2.76
C LYS A 200 24.65 -20.33 -1.85
N LYS A 201 24.87 -20.13 -0.54
CA LYS A 201 24.92 -21.23 0.44
C LYS A 201 23.56 -21.95 0.54
N GLU A 202 22.45 -21.21 0.63
CA GLU A 202 21.10 -21.78 0.69
C GLU A 202 20.79 -22.62 -0.54
N LEU A 203 21.17 -22.18 -1.74
CA LEU A 203 20.97 -22.93 -2.98
C LEU A 203 21.80 -24.25 -3.00
N VAL A 204 23.04 -24.20 -2.51
CA VAL A 204 23.86 -25.44 -2.35
C VAL A 204 23.21 -26.40 -1.36
N ASP A 205 22.74 -25.94 -0.22
CA ASP A 205 22.07 -26.74 0.79
C ASP A 205 20.76 -27.36 0.26
N LYS A 206 20.14 -26.74 -0.77
CA LYS A 206 18.96 -27.24 -1.50
C LYS A 206 19.31 -28.09 -2.71
N PHE A 207 20.54 -28.59 -2.81
CA PHE A 207 21.02 -29.48 -3.86
C PHE A 207 20.93 -28.92 -5.26
N ILE A 208 21.10 -27.59 -5.43
CA ILE A 208 21.31 -26.98 -6.75
C ILE A 208 22.80 -27.16 -7.08
N ASP A 209 23.07 -27.53 -8.35
CA ASP A 209 24.45 -27.70 -8.83
C ASP A 209 25.26 -26.42 -8.72
N LYS A 210 26.51 -26.52 -8.26
CA LYS A 210 27.38 -25.35 -8.01
C LYS A 210 27.71 -24.57 -9.28
N HIS A 211 27.94 -25.27 -10.40
CA HIS A 211 28.23 -24.61 -11.66
C HIS A 211 27.01 -23.81 -12.16
N SER A 212 25.81 -24.40 -12.04
CA SER A 212 24.54 -23.74 -12.34
C SER A 212 24.29 -22.50 -11.49
N ILE A 213 24.63 -22.55 -10.18
CA ILE A 213 24.54 -21.39 -9.29
C ILE A 213 25.51 -20.29 -9.73
N GLU A 214 26.78 -20.64 -10.01
CA GLU A 214 27.80 -19.67 -10.43
C GLU A 214 27.40 -18.97 -11.74
N LYS A 215 26.93 -19.73 -12.71
CA LYS A 215 26.43 -19.21 -13.98
C LYS A 215 25.23 -18.29 -13.79
N LEU A 216 24.28 -18.64 -12.91
CA LEU A 216 23.13 -17.79 -12.60
C LEU A 216 23.55 -16.48 -11.92
N LEU A 217 24.48 -16.54 -10.98
CA LEU A 217 25.00 -15.36 -10.32
C LEU A 217 25.79 -14.46 -11.27
N GLU A 218 26.51 -15.02 -12.26
CA GLU A 218 27.17 -14.29 -13.33
C GLU A 218 26.16 -13.52 -14.18
N VAL A 219 25.07 -14.15 -14.60
CA VAL A 219 23.96 -13.49 -15.33
C VAL A 219 23.43 -12.30 -14.53
N PHE A 220 23.33 -12.41 -13.22
CA PHE A 220 22.83 -11.32 -12.35
C PHE A 220 23.82 -10.15 -12.21
N THR A 221 25.02 -10.26 -12.74
CA THR A 221 25.95 -9.12 -12.83
C THR A 221 25.65 -8.19 -14.01
N ILE A 222 24.77 -8.58 -14.95
CA ILE A 222 24.35 -7.75 -16.08
C ILE A 222 23.71 -6.49 -15.54
N LYS A 223 24.26 -5.33 -15.92
CA LYS A 223 23.80 -3.99 -15.50
C LYS A 223 23.79 -3.07 -16.71
N GLY A 224 23.03 -2.00 -16.62
CA GLY A 224 22.91 -1.00 -17.66
C GLY A 224 21.54 -0.32 -17.64
N THR A 225 21.23 0.34 -18.71
CA THR A 225 19.87 0.82 -19.02
C THR A 225 18.95 -0.36 -19.30
N ASN A 226 17.65 -0.13 -19.25
CA ASN A 226 16.67 -1.19 -19.54
C ASN A 226 16.91 -1.81 -20.94
N ASP A 227 17.23 -0.99 -21.96
CA ASP A 227 17.47 -1.46 -23.32
C ASP A 227 18.76 -2.30 -23.42
N GLU A 228 19.86 -1.88 -22.78
CA GLU A 228 21.12 -2.65 -22.73
C GLU A 228 20.96 -4.00 -22.04
N ILE A 229 20.20 -4.04 -20.94
CA ILE A 229 19.89 -5.31 -20.24
C ILE A 229 19.04 -6.21 -21.15
N LEU A 230 17.98 -5.69 -21.80
CA LEU A 230 17.13 -6.46 -22.70
C LEU A 230 17.92 -7.01 -23.89
N GLU A 231 18.83 -6.26 -24.46
CA GLU A 231 19.73 -6.69 -25.54
C GLU A 231 20.63 -7.84 -25.08
N SER A 232 21.29 -7.68 -23.92
CA SER A 232 22.15 -8.72 -23.33
C SER A 232 21.36 -10.02 -23.09
N LEU A 233 20.16 -9.91 -22.55
CA LEU A 233 19.29 -11.08 -22.29
C LEU A 233 18.81 -11.76 -23.58
N THR A 234 18.60 -11.02 -24.65
CA THR A 234 18.19 -11.59 -25.95
C THR A 234 19.23 -12.56 -26.50
N ASN A 235 20.51 -12.37 -26.19
CA ASN A 235 21.58 -13.23 -26.64
C ASN A 235 21.73 -14.54 -25.84
N ILE A 236 21.19 -14.61 -24.63
CA ILE A 236 21.37 -15.76 -23.73
C ILE A 236 20.06 -16.54 -23.50
N VAL A 237 18.91 -15.91 -23.62
CA VAL A 237 17.60 -16.53 -23.39
C VAL A 237 17.10 -17.16 -24.70
N THR A 238 17.14 -18.50 -24.75
CA THR A 238 16.72 -19.26 -25.95
C THR A 238 15.53 -20.17 -25.71
N SER A 239 15.20 -20.51 -24.48
CA SER A 239 14.06 -21.36 -24.16
C SER A 239 12.73 -20.65 -24.48
N PRO A 240 11.70 -21.37 -25.00
CA PRO A 240 10.43 -20.75 -25.37
C PRO A 240 9.79 -19.90 -24.25
N ILE A 241 9.80 -20.41 -23.02
CA ILE A 241 9.23 -19.70 -21.88
C ILE A 241 10.01 -18.41 -21.55
N GLY A 242 11.35 -18.46 -21.64
CA GLY A 242 12.19 -17.30 -21.40
C GLY A 242 12.01 -16.22 -22.48
N VAL A 243 11.92 -16.62 -23.74
CA VAL A 243 11.65 -15.72 -24.88
C VAL A 243 10.28 -15.05 -24.73
N GLU A 244 9.26 -15.80 -24.30
CA GLU A 244 7.94 -15.24 -24.00
C GLU A 244 8.04 -14.16 -22.92
N GLY A 245 8.67 -14.44 -21.77
CA GLY A 245 8.86 -13.48 -20.68
C GLY A 245 9.68 -12.25 -21.07
N LEU A 246 10.69 -12.43 -21.92
CA LEU A 246 11.49 -11.33 -22.47
C LEU A 246 10.64 -10.42 -23.39
N ASN A 247 9.77 -11.00 -24.23
CA ASN A 247 8.88 -10.26 -25.10
C ASN A 247 7.80 -9.51 -24.28
N GLU A 248 7.24 -10.12 -23.24
CA GLU A 248 6.32 -9.45 -22.32
C GLU A 248 6.96 -8.22 -21.69
N LEU A 249 8.22 -8.31 -21.23
CA LEU A 249 8.95 -7.15 -20.68
C LEU A 249 9.24 -6.09 -21.73
N LYS A 250 9.62 -6.48 -22.95
CA LYS A 250 9.81 -5.55 -24.08
C LYS A 250 8.53 -4.78 -24.37
N ASP A 251 7.37 -5.45 -24.34
CA ASP A 251 6.07 -4.82 -24.54
C ASP A 251 5.76 -3.82 -23.43
N VAL A 252 5.86 -4.25 -22.14
CA VAL A 252 5.60 -3.39 -20.99
C VAL A 252 6.49 -2.14 -21.02
N LEU A 253 7.81 -2.32 -21.14
CA LEU A 253 8.76 -1.22 -21.19
C LEU A 253 8.60 -0.37 -22.44
N GLY A 254 8.20 -0.98 -23.56
CA GLY A 254 7.89 -0.30 -24.82
C GLY A 254 6.73 0.68 -24.69
N TYR A 255 5.65 0.30 -23.99
CA TYR A 255 4.53 1.20 -23.69
C TYR A 255 4.92 2.36 -22.77
N LEU A 256 6.00 2.24 -21.99
CA LEU A 256 6.42 3.18 -20.95
C LEU A 256 7.64 4.03 -21.35
N LYS A 257 8.04 4.03 -22.63
CA LYS A 257 9.22 4.80 -23.10
C LYS A 257 9.15 6.31 -22.86
N PHE A 258 7.94 6.87 -22.67
CA PHE A 258 7.75 8.29 -22.34
C PHE A 258 7.96 8.62 -20.86
N VAL A 259 8.10 7.59 -20.00
CA VAL A 259 8.35 7.78 -18.57
C VAL A 259 9.79 8.22 -18.36
N GLU A 260 9.99 9.13 -17.42
CA GLU A 260 11.31 9.64 -17.04
C GLU A 260 12.30 8.51 -16.75
N HIS A 261 13.51 8.64 -17.27
CA HIS A 261 14.58 7.67 -17.09
C HIS A 261 14.87 7.42 -15.60
N GLY A 262 14.99 6.15 -15.23
CA GLY A 262 15.28 5.72 -13.86
C GLY A 262 14.08 5.63 -12.91
N LYS A 263 12.87 6.01 -13.37
CA LYS A 263 11.64 5.78 -12.61
C LYS A 263 11.14 4.34 -12.71
N ILE A 264 11.46 3.63 -13.80
CA ILE A 264 11.20 2.19 -13.96
C ILE A 264 12.50 1.52 -14.38
N LYS A 265 12.94 0.54 -13.60
CA LYS A 265 14.20 -0.18 -13.78
C LYS A 265 13.94 -1.67 -13.99
N LEU A 266 14.49 -2.23 -15.05
CA LEU A 266 14.56 -3.68 -15.18
C LEU A 266 15.57 -4.23 -14.17
N ASN A 267 15.10 -5.06 -13.25
CA ASN A 267 15.95 -5.73 -12.27
C ASN A 267 15.80 -7.24 -12.39
N ILE A 268 16.75 -7.88 -13.06
CA ILE A 268 16.72 -9.33 -13.33
C ILE A 268 16.87 -10.19 -12.06
N THR A 269 17.25 -9.60 -10.94
CA THR A 269 17.30 -10.31 -9.65
C THR A 269 15.99 -10.20 -8.88
N LEU A 270 15.06 -9.35 -9.31
CA LEU A 270 13.77 -9.22 -8.66
C LEU A 270 12.99 -10.53 -8.82
N ALA A 271 12.85 -11.24 -7.72
CA ALA A 271 12.06 -12.45 -7.62
C ALA A 271 11.09 -12.31 -6.45
N ARG A 272 9.81 -12.38 -6.69
CA ARG A 272 8.83 -12.39 -5.61
C ARG A 272 8.59 -13.84 -5.17
N GLY A 273 8.80 -14.11 -3.87
CA GLY A 273 8.69 -15.45 -3.28
C GLY A 273 7.26 -16.03 -3.21
N LEU A 274 6.31 -15.45 -3.95
CA LEU A 274 4.93 -15.95 -4.01
C LEU A 274 4.74 -16.80 -5.28
N ALA A 275 4.47 -18.09 -5.09
CA ALA A 275 4.39 -19.09 -6.15
C ALA A 275 3.28 -18.84 -7.18
N TYR A 276 2.30 -17.99 -6.89
CA TYR A 276 1.15 -17.74 -7.78
C TYR A 276 1.43 -16.76 -8.92
N TYR A 277 2.55 -16.02 -8.93
CA TYR A 277 2.89 -15.16 -10.05
C TYR A 277 3.26 -15.95 -11.29
N THR A 278 2.76 -15.49 -12.45
CA THR A 278 2.89 -16.19 -13.74
C THR A 278 3.65 -15.40 -14.80
N GLY A 279 3.86 -14.11 -14.62
CA GLY A 279 4.46 -13.21 -15.60
C GLY A 279 5.21 -12.06 -14.95
N THR A 280 4.88 -10.83 -15.35
CA THR A 280 5.47 -9.59 -14.80
C THR A 280 5.35 -9.53 -13.29
N VAL A 281 6.44 -9.12 -12.63
CA VAL A 281 6.52 -8.82 -11.19
C VAL A 281 7.16 -7.48 -11.00
N PHE A 282 6.73 -6.72 -9.98
CA PHE A 282 7.27 -5.39 -9.72
C PHE A 282 7.22 -5.03 -8.24
N GLU A 283 8.14 -4.15 -7.85
CA GLU A 283 8.23 -3.55 -6.52
C GLU A 283 8.62 -2.08 -6.61
N GLY A 284 8.09 -1.27 -5.69
CA GLY A 284 8.39 0.14 -5.59
C GLY A 284 9.24 0.45 -4.36
N PHE A 285 10.27 1.28 -4.54
CA PHE A 285 11.22 1.67 -3.51
C PHE A 285 11.39 3.18 -3.44
N LEU A 286 11.63 3.69 -2.24
CA LEU A 286 12.04 5.09 -2.04
C LEU A 286 13.51 5.25 -2.37
N LYS A 287 13.86 6.39 -2.99
CA LYS A 287 15.26 6.80 -3.13
C LYS A 287 15.74 7.42 -1.82
N GLU A 288 16.99 7.17 -1.46
CA GLU A 288 17.70 7.81 -0.34
C GLU A 288 16.89 7.92 0.96
N SER A 289 16.12 6.87 1.31
CA SER A 289 15.24 6.85 2.48
C SER A 289 15.74 5.89 3.56
N LYS A 290 15.39 6.20 4.82
CA LYS A 290 15.55 5.27 5.95
C LYS A 290 14.58 4.07 5.86
N VAL A 291 13.49 4.20 5.10
CA VAL A 291 12.59 3.10 4.78
C VAL A 291 13.18 2.33 3.60
N THR A 292 13.81 1.21 3.89
CA THR A 292 14.50 0.36 2.89
C THR A 292 13.61 -0.76 2.34
N SER A 293 12.46 -1.01 2.96
CA SER A 293 11.48 -1.98 2.45
C SER A 293 10.71 -1.41 1.26
N SER A 294 10.21 -2.31 0.39
CA SER A 294 9.30 -1.91 -0.69
C SER A 294 8.03 -1.25 -0.12
N ILE A 295 7.60 -0.17 -0.77
CA ILE A 295 6.36 0.58 -0.42
C ILE A 295 5.15 0.10 -1.20
N CYS A 296 5.37 -0.59 -2.31
CA CYS A 296 4.34 -1.31 -3.05
C CYS A 296 4.95 -2.50 -3.77
N GLY A 297 4.13 -3.43 -4.18
CA GLY A 297 4.57 -4.54 -4.98
C GLY A 297 3.42 -5.39 -5.51
N GLY A 298 3.67 -6.08 -6.61
CA GLY A 298 2.65 -6.83 -7.30
C GLY A 298 3.18 -7.68 -8.44
N GLY A 299 2.27 -8.07 -9.31
CA GLY A 299 2.58 -8.82 -10.51
C GLY A 299 1.37 -9.53 -11.10
N ARG A 300 1.61 -10.26 -12.17
CA ARG A 300 0.62 -11.04 -12.92
C ARG A 300 0.41 -12.43 -12.31
N TYR A 301 -0.87 -12.83 -12.15
CA TYR A 301 -1.29 -14.08 -11.51
C TYR A 301 -2.44 -14.75 -12.28
N ASP A 302 -2.18 -15.19 -13.48
CA ASP A 302 -3.19 -15.63 -14.47
C ASP A 302 -3.97 -16.88 -14.05
N ASN A 303 -3.41 -17.73 -13.19
CA ASN A 303 -3.99 -19.01 -12.80
C ASN A 303 -4.81 -18.96 -11.50
N MET A 304 -4.72 -17.88 -10.69
CA MET A 304 -5.29 -17.87 -9.35
C MET A 304 -6.83 -17.88 -9.38
N ILE A 305 -7.45 -17.07 -10.22
CA ILE A 305 -8.92 -17.01 -10.30
C ILE A 305 -9.50 -18.35 -10.75
N GLN A 306 -8.81 -19.04 -11.66
CA GLN A 306 -9.22 -20.34 -12.16
C GLN A 306 -9.29 -21.43 -11.08
N MET A 307 -8.49 -21.32 -10.02
CA MET A 307 -8.55 -22.27 -8.88
C MET A 307 -9.90 -22.27 -8.15
N TYR A 308 -10.64 -21.18 -8.27
CA TYR A 308 -11.96 -20.97 -7.62
C TYR A 308 -13.12 -21.07 -8.61
N ALA A 309 -12.84 -21.04 -9.92
CA ALA A 309 -13.87 -21.02 -10.95
C ALA A 309 -14.29 -22.46 -11.33
N GLU A 310 -15.60 -22.73 -11.32
CA GLU A 310 -16.19 -24.01 -11.74
C GLU A 310 -16.29 -24.13 -13.27
N ASN A 311 -15.92 -23.08 -13.99
CA ASN A 311 -15.99 -23.03 -15.46
C ASN A 311 -14.57 -23.08 -16.09
N ASN A 312 -14.51 -23.41 -17.38
CA ASN A 312 -13.26 -23.48 -18.13
C ASN A 312 -12.77 -22.11 -18.64
N ARG A 313 -13.39 -21.01 -18.23
CA ARG A 313 -12.98 -19.67 -18.65
C ARG A 313 -11.74 -19.22 -17.89
N GLN A 314 -10.73 -18.81 -18.64
CA GLN A 314 -9.54 -18.21 -18.06
C GLN A 314 -9.79 -16.75 -17.67
N TYR A 315 -9.24 -16.35 -16.53
CA TYR A 315 -9.30 -14.99 -16.00
C TYR A 315 -7.89 -14.50 -15.67
N PRO A 316 -7.05 -14.20 -16.68
CA PRO A 316 -5.73 -13.63 -16.43
C PRO A 316 -5.87 -12.36 -15.62
N ALA A 317 -4.98 -12.17 -14.65
CA ALA A 317 -5.07 -11.02 -13.76
C ALA A 317 -3.68 -10.47 -13.40
N VAL A 318 -3.63 -9.18 -13.14
CA VAL A 318 -2.45 -8.47 -12.66
C VAL A 318 -2.88 -7.48 -11.59
N GLY A 319 -2.07 -7.31 -10.55
CA GLY A 319 -2.40 -6.40 -9.44
C GLY A 319 -1.18 -5.83 -8.75
N ILE A 320 -1.40 -4.73 -8.04
CA ILE A 320 -0.41 -4.07 -7.18
C ILE A 320 -1.02 -3.77 -5.81
N SER A 321 -0.24 -3.96 -4.76
CA SER A 321 -0.60 -3.62 -3.38
C SER A 321 0.33 -2.54 -2.85
N PHE A 322 -0.23 -1.47 -2.31
CA PHE A 322 0.51 -0.43 -1.60
C PHE A 322 0.47 -0.71 -0.11
N GLY A 323 1.65 -0.70 0.52
CA GLY A 323 1.78 -0.89 1.96
C GLY A 323 1.47 0.40 2.72
N LEU A 324 0.34 0.43 3.44
CA LEU A 324 -0.06 1.64 4.17
C LEU A 324 0.96 2.00 5.27
N GLU A 325 1.50 1.01 5.96
CA GLU A 325 2.48 1.19 7.02
C GLU A 325 3.80 1.81 6.51
N PRO A 326 4.53 1.22 5.55
CA PRO A 326 5.79 1.77 5.08
C PRO A 326 5.62 3.16 4.42
N ILE A 327 4.50 3.42 3.74
CA ILE A 327 4.23 4.75 3.17
C ILE A 327 3.94 5.76 4.29
N THR A 328 3.18 5.38 5.33
CA THR A 328 2.93 6.26 6.49
C THR A 328 4.24 6.62 7.19
N ASP A 329 5.12 5.65 7.40
CA ASP A 329 6.43 5.89 8.01
C ASP A 329 7.30 6.83 7.16
N ALA A 330 7.28 6.66 5.83
CA ALA A 330 7.96 7.56 4.90
C ALA A 330 7.42 9.00 4.98
N LEU A 331 6.10 9.16 4.96
CA LEU A 331 5.46 10.49 5.07
C LEU A 331 5.77 11.20 6.39
N LYS A 332 5.87 10.45 7.50
CA LYS A 332 6.28 10.99 8.81
C LYS A 332 7.73 11.48 8.81
N LEU A 333 8.62 10.84 8.05
CA LEU A 333 10.01 11.27 7.91
C LEU A 333 10.15 12.54 7.07
N ILE A 334 9.33 12.68 6.02
CA ILE A 334 9.33 13.85 5.12
C ILE A 334 8.69 15.05 5.82
N ASN A 335 7.58 14.84 6.52
CA ASN A 335 6.86 15.91 7.20
C ASN A 335 6.68 15.61 8.70
N PRO A 336 7.62 16.06 9.56
CA PRO A 336 7.54 15.85 11.00
C PRO A 336 6.46 16.70 11.69
N ASN A 337 5.89 17.72 11.01
CA ASN A 337 4.82 18.57 11.56
C ASN A 337 3.45 17.91 11.42
N ILE A 338 3.24 16.86 12.21
CA ILE A 338 2.01 16.07 12.20
C ILE A 338 0.90 16.83 12.92
N LYS A 339 -0.27 16.93 12.26
CA LYS A 339 -1.50 17.39 12.93
C LYS A 339 -1.89 16.40 14.02
N LYS A 340 -2.15 16.93 15.23
CA LYS A 340 -2.60 16.10 16.38
C LYS A 340 -4.12 15.99 16.48
N THR A 341 -4.84 16.85 15.78
CA THR A 341 -6.31 16.93 15.77
C THR A 341 -6.82 17.35 14.40
N VAL A 342 -8.06 17.05 14.12
CA VAL A 342 -8.78 17.58 12.95
C VAL A 342 -9.36 18.96 13.20
N THR A 343 -9.37 19.44 14.45
CA THR A 343 -9.90 20.74 14.86
C THR A 343 -9.11 21.87 14.20
N GLU A 344 -9.82 22.78 13.57
CA GLU A 344 -9.27 23.99 12.95
C GLU A 344 -9.48 25.22 13.84
N ILE A 345 -10.62 25.26 14.52
CA ILE A 345 -10.98 26.34 15.43
C ILE A 345 -11.34 25.76 16.80
N TYR A 346 -10.78 26.33 17.83
CA TYR A 346 -11.16 26.06 19.20
C TYR A 346 -11.80 27.29 19.84
N ILE A 347 -13.08 27.18 20.24
CA ILE A 347 -13.82 28.26 20.84
C ILE A 347 -13.65 28.23 22.36
N ILE A 348 -13.29 29.36 22.93
CA ILE A 348 -13.23 29.60 24.36
C ILE A 348 -14.39 30.53 24.76
N PRO A 349 -15.49 30.00 25.33
CA PRO A 349 -16.57 30.78 25.86
C PRO A 349 -16.11 31.53 27.14
N ILE A 350 -16.40 32.82 27.24
CA ILE A 350 -16.16 33.62 28.47
C ILE A 350 -17.54 34.01 29.02
N GLN A 351 -18.14 33.10 29.80
CA GLN A 351 -19.49 33.23 30.36
C GLN A 351 -20.62 33.32 29.30
N THR A 352 -20.35 32.81 28.06
CA THR A 352 -21.25 32.93 26.90
C THR A 352 -21.44 31.58 26.21
N PHE A 353 -21.47 30.48 26.94
CA PHE A 353 -21.46 29.11 26.35
C PHE A 353 -22.63 28.89 25.39
N LYS A 354 -23.83 29.37 25.72
CA LYS A 354 -25.03 29.19 24.89
C LYS A 354 -24.89 29.91 23.54
N GLU A 355 -24.45 31.17 23.56
CA GLU A 355 -24.21 31.97 22.36
C GLU A 355 -23.05 31.40 21.54
N SER A 356 -22.01 30.94 22.22
CA SER A 356 -20.85 30.31 21.61
C SER A 356 -21.23 29.03 20.89
N LEU A 357 -22.18 28.22 21.38
CA LEU A 357 -22.71 27.06 20.69
C LEU A 357 -23.39 27.42 19.36
N VAL A 358 -24.15 28.54 19.34
CA VAL A 358 -24.80 29.02 18.10
C VAL A 358 -23.73 29.41 17.08
N ILE A 359 -22.68 30.13 17.51
CA ILE A 359 -21.58 30.54 16.64
C ILE A 359 -20.80 29.30 16.14
N ALA A 360 -20.50 28.34 17.02
CA ALA A 360 -19.85 27.09 16.64
C ALA A 360 -20.66 26.33 15.58
N THR A 361 -21.99 26.31 15.72
CA THR A 361 -22.89 25.63 14.75
C THR A 361 -22.78 26.29 13.39
N LYS A 362 -22.85 27.64 13.31
CA LYS A 362 -22.73 28.38 12.06
C LYS A 362 -21.38 28.14 11.36
N LEU A 363 -20.28 28.13 12.12
CA LEU A 363 -18.96 27.84 11.58
C LEU A 363 -18.85 26.39 11.07
N ARG A 364 -19.50 25.42 11.74
CA ARG A 364 -19.59 24.02 11.27
C ARG A 364 -20.40 23.89 9.99
N GLU A 365 -21.52 24.61 9.89
CA GLU A 365 -22.36 24.65 8.68
C GLU A 365 -21.60 25.20 7.47
N SER A 366 -20.63 26.10 7.69
CA SER A 366 -19.72 26.56 6.63
C SER A 366 -18.59 25.58 6.26
N GLY A 367 -18.55 24.39 6.90
CA GLY A 367 -17.59 23.34 6.58
C GLY A 367 -16.26 23.42 7.32
N LEU A 368 -16.21 24.12 8.46
CA LEU A 368 -15.05 24.17 9.35
C LEU A 368 -15.16 23.16 10.49
N ASN A 369 -14.02 22.60 10.90
CA ASN A 369 -13.94 21.70 12.05
C ASN A 369 -13.77 22.53 13.33
N VAL A 370 -14.85 22.66 14.09
CA VAL A 370 -14.90 23.53 15.26
C VAL A 370 -15.12 22.72 16.54
N ASP A 371 -14.23 22.89 17.51
CA ASP A 371 -14.36 22.40 18.87
C ASP A 371 -14.63 23.57 19.84
N ILE A 372 -15.16 23.28 21.02
CA ILE A 372 -15.52 24.27 22.04
C ILE A 372 -15.17 23.73 23.41
N ASP A 373 -14.74 24.60 24.33
CA ASP A 373 -14.50 24.20 25.74
C ASP A 373 -15.77 23.65 26.41
N LEU A 374 -15.69 22.38 26.78
CA LEU A 374 -16.77 21.66 27.48
C LEU A 374 -16.53 21.52 29.00
N MET A 375 -15.41 22.05 29.48
CA MET A 375 -15.01 21.87 30.89
C MET A 375 -15.03 23.15 31.71
N ASP A 376 -15.51 24.25 31.14
CA ASP A 376 -15.54 25.58 31.78
C ASP A 376 -14.16 25.99 32.34
N ARG A 377 -13.12 25.78 31.54
CA ARG A 377 -11.74 26.11 31.92
C ARG A 377 -11.49 27.60 31.78
N GLY A 378 -10.60 28.12 32.62
CA GLY A 378 -10.08 29.48 32.42
C GLY A 378 -9.28 29.59 31.10
N VAL A 379 -9.21 30.81 30.55
CA VAL A 379 -8.59 31.13 29.27
C VAL A 379 -7.17 30.54 29.13
N SER A 380 -6.33 30.67 30.15
CA SER A 380 -4.94 30.15 30.10
C SER A 380 -4.89 28.62 29.90
N LYS A 381 -5.73 27.87 30.61
CA LYS A 381 -5.80 26.41 30.47
C LYS A 381 -6.35 25.98 29.11
N ASN A 382 -7.27 26.74 28.55
CA ASN A 382 -7.81 26.50 27.23
C ASN A 382 -6.75 26.76 26.12
N LEU A 383 -5.98 27.85 26.27
CA LEU A 383 -4.87 28.15 25.37
C LEU A 383 -3.78 27.05 25.41
N ASP A 384 -3.45 26.56 26.62
CA ASP A 384 -2.50 25.46 26.77
C ASP A 384 -3.01 24.17 26.13
N TYR A 385 -4.30 23.86 26.29
CA TYR A 385 -4.95 22.73 25.64
C TYR A 385 -4.88 22.85 24.11
N ALA A 386 -5.27 24.00 23.55
CA ALA A 386 -5.22 24.25 22.11
C ALA A 386 -3.78 24.16 21.56
N ASN A 387 -2.80 24.69 22.29
CA ASN A 387 -1.39 24.62 21.92
C ASN A 387 -0.85 23.19 21.96
N THR A 388 -1.19 22.40 22.99
CA THR A 388 -0.78 20.99 23.13
C THR A 388 -1.26 20.15 21.96
N LEU A 389 -2.49 20.38 21.50
CA LEU A 389 -3.09 19.71 20.34
C LEU A 389 -2.75 20.37 19.00
N LYS A 390 -1.94 21.45 18.99
CA LYS A 390 -1.55 22.19 17.79
C LYS A 390 -2.76 22.65 16.95
N MET A 391 -3.81 23.13 17.63
CA MET A 391 -4.97 23.72 16.96
C MET A 391 -4.56 25.07 16.36
N PRO A 392 -4.83 25.33 15.06
CA PRO A 392 -4.30 26.54 14.41
C PRO A 392 -4.96 27.83 14.85
N PHE A 393 -6.24 27.80 15.21
CA PHE A 393 -6.98 28.99 15.62
C PHE A 393 -7.72 28.80 16.94
N VAL A 394 -7.70 29.85 17.75
CA VAL A 394 -8.55 29.98 18.95
C VAL A 394 -9.44 31.19 18.78
N VAL A 395 -10.73 31.04 19.12
CA VAL A 395 -11.73 32.11 19.09
C VAL A 395 -12.25 32.35 20.49
N PHE A 396 -12.10 33.56 20.97
CA PHE A 396 -12.66 34.01 22.25
C PHE A 396 -14.04 34.61 22.03
N ILE A 397 -14.99 34.23 22.84
CA ILE A 397 -16.35 34.75 22.78
C ILE A 397 -16.77 35.16 24.20
N GLY A 398 -16.81 36.45 24.44
CA GLY A 398 -17.33 37.09 25.64
C GLY A 398 -18.47 38.04 25.31
N GLU A 399 -19.02 38.69 26.35
CA GLU A 399 -20.11 39.68 26.14
C GLU A 399 -19.72 40.86 25.25
N ALA A 400 -18.44 41.30 25.30
CA ALA A 400 -17.94 42.39 24.47
C ALA A 400 -17.98 42.02 22.98
N GLU A 401 -17.46 40.82 22.63
CA GLU A 401 -17.45 40.30 21.28
C GLU A 401 -18.88 40.14 20.72
N LEU A 402 -19.80 39.67 21.55
CA LEU A 402 -21.20 39.51 21.19
C LEU A 402 -21.89 40.84 20.90
N LYS A 403 -21.62 41.89 21.74
CA LYS A 403 -22.18 43.23 21.53
C LYS A 403 -21.66 43.90 20.26
N GLU A 404 -20.38 43.71 19.95
CA GLU A 404 -19.76 44.24 18.75
C GLU A 404 -20.03 43.43 17.50
N GLN A 405 -20.66 42.24 17.62
CA GLN A 405 -20.86 41.26 16.53
C GLN A 405 -19.55 40.90 15.85
N LYS A 406 -18.46 40.90 16.61
CA LYS A 406 -17.11 40.51 16.16
C LYS A 406 -16.53 39.46 17.07
N LEU A 407 -15.67 38.63 16.54
CA LEU A 407 -15.01 37.52 17.23
C LEU A 407 -13.52 37.83 17.35
N LYS A 408 -12.95 37.63 18.52
CA LYS A 408 -11.52 37.74 18.75
C LYS A 408 -10.85 36.44 18.37
N VAL A 409 -10.14 36.40 17.22
CA VAL A 409 -9.46 35.23 16.69
C VAL A 409 -7.97 35.34 16.92
N LYS A 410 -7.37 34.32 17.48
CA LYS A 410 -5.92 34.17 17.67
C LYS A 410 -5.40 33.07 16.74
N ASN A 411 -4.45 33.40 15.89
CA ASN A 411 -3.64 32.40 15.18
C ASN A 411 -2.59 31.86 16.15
N MET A 412 -2.65 30.55 16.44
CA MET A 412 -1.78 29.91 17.43
C MET A 412 -0.34 29.69 16.94
N ILE A 413 -0.12 29.77 15.60
CA ILE A 413 1.21 29.63 15.00
C ILE A 413 1.97 30.95 15.05
N THR A 414 1.31 32.05 14.64
CA THR A 414 1.94 33.36 14.56
C THR A 414 1.77 34.21 15.83
N GLY A 415 0.83 33.81 16.71
CA GLY A 415 0.45 34.58 17.90
C GLY A 415 -0.40 35.82 17.62
N VAL A 416 -0.69 36.13 16.36
CA VAL A 416 -1.46 37.35 15.97
C VAL A 416 -2.90 37.18 16.38
N GLU A 417 -3.45 38.24 16.98
CA GLU A 417 -4.86 38.37 17.36
C GLU A 417 -5.56 39.38 16.45
N LYS A 418 -6.76 39.05 15.99
CA LYS A 418 -7.61 39.95 15.15
C LYS A 418 -9.03 39.92 15.68
N LEU A 419 -9.71 41.06 15.54
CA LEU A 419 -11.15 41.20 15.79
C LEU A 419 -11.86 41.19 14.43
N VAL A 420 -12.64 40.17 14.14
CA VAL A 420 -13.20 39.89 12.81
C VAL A 420 -14.67 39.47 12.91
N THR A 421 -15.41 39.62 11.83
CA THR A 421 -16.77 39.09 11.70
C THR A 421 -16.78 37.57 11.55
N LEU A 422 -17.95 36.94 11.66
CA LEU A 422 -18.09 35.49 11.50
C LEU A 422 -17.62 35.00 10.11
N ASP A 423 -17.94 35.74 9.06
CA ASP A 423 -17.57 35.40 7.67
C ASP A 423 -16.04 35.54 7.45
N GLU A 424 -15.42 36.57 8.07
CA GLU A 424 -13.97 36.75 8.01
C GLU A 424 -13.20 35.63 8.75
N VAL A 425 -13.81 35.00 9.79
CA VAL A 425 -13.21 33.81 10.43
C VAL A 425 -13.07 32.67 9.43
N TYR A 426 -14.10 32.42 8.61
CA TYR A 426 -14.05 31.42 7.55
C TYR A 426 -12.90 31.69 6.57
N ASP A 427 -12.80 32.93 6.07
CA ASP A 427 -11.76 33.32 5.12
C ASP A 427 -10.34 33.14 5.69
N LEU A 428 -10.13 33.50 6.96
CA LEU A 428 -8.84 33.29 7.64
C LEU A 428 -8.44 31.82 7.69
N VAL A 429 -9.38 30.93 8.01
CA VAL A 429 -9.08 29.48 8.11
C VAL A 429 -8.83 28.87 6.74
N ILE A 430 -9.61 29.25 5.72
CA ILE A 430 -9.45 28.73 4.35
C ILE A 430 -8.12 29.16 3.72
N GLN A 431 -7.64 30.38 4.03
CA GLN A 431 -6.32 30.83 3.58
C GLN A 431 -5.17 29.94 4.12
N GLU A 432 -5.29 29.44 5.36
CA GLU A 432 -4.29 28.56 5.97
C GLU A 432 -4.39 27.09 5.50
N ARG A 433 -5.49 26.69 4.84
CA ARG A 433 -5.63 25.33 4.26
C ARG A 433 -4.81 25.16 2.97
N LYS A 434 -4.44 26.29 2.33
CA LYS A 434 -3.65 26.33 1.08
C LYS A 434 -2.17 26.22 1.38
#